data_63230092d13b3f491702906c708c8ca1
#
_entry.id   63230092d13b3f491702906c708c8ca1
#
_cell.length_a   1.000
_cell.length_b   1.000
_cell.length_c   1.000
_cell.angle_alpha   90.00
_cell.angle_beta   90.00
_cell.angle_gamma   90.00
#
_symmetry.space_group_name_H-M   'P 1'
#
loop_
_entity.id
_entity.type
_entity.pdbx_description
1 polymer ?
#
loop_
_entity_poly.entity_id
_entity_poly.type
_entity_poly.pdbx_seq_one_letter_code
_entity_poly.pdbx_strand_id
1 'polypeptide(L)'
;MQTLAFYNAVANDGEMVKPQFVSEIKEWNKTIKKYEKEVLNPRICSQETILKLQAVLANVVKKGTGSKLYSKDFSMAGKTGTAQVNYGKAGGVGKYYASSFVGYFPADKPMYSCIVVVHKPSTALNNYYGADVAGPVFKRIAQKIFTDAPSTNEIKNLDRKIPKQESNYDSYFVKSQKKQHLIPNLKGMSGMDAVALLGNLGLRVKVIGVGKVKKQSLQAGQNLVKNTTILLELS
;
A
#
# COMPACT_ATOMS: atom_id res chain seq x y z
N MET A 1 19.93 2.10 -10.24
CA MET A 1 20.43 1.41 -9.03
C MET A 1 21.35 2.27 -8.18
N GLN A 2 22.40 2.93 -8.74
CA GLN A 2 23.33 3.77 -7.97
C GLN A 2 22.64 4.83 -7.11
N THR A 3 21.71 5.61 -7.71
CA THR A 3 20.93 6.62 -6.98
C THR A 3 20.18 6.00 -5.79
N LEU A 4 19.50 4.86 -6.00
CA LEU A 4 18.79 4.17 -4.93
C LEU A 4 19.75 3.70 -3.82
N ALA A 5 20.93 3.14 -4.19
CA ALA A 5 21.93 2.71 -3.22
C ALA A 5 22.46 3.86 -2.35
N PHE A 6 22.62 5.07 -2.92
CA PHE A 6 22.99 6.26 -2.16
C PHE A 6 21.90 6.66 -1.14
N TYR A 7 20.65 6.76 -1.56
CA TYR A 7 19.56 7.11 -0.64
C TYR A 7 19.30 6.02 0.40
N ASN A 8 19.52 4.75 0.03
CA ASN A 8 19.52 3.65 0.98
C ASN A 8 20.63 3.80 2.03
N ALA A 9 21.85 4.16 1.62
CA ALA A 9 22.94 4.40 2.55
C ALA A 9 22.65 5.55 3.53
N VAL A 10 22.02 6.65 3.06
CA VAL A 10 21.58 7.74 3.93
C VAL A 10 20.52 7.26 4.92
N ALA A 11 19.57 6.44 4.49
CA ALA A 11 18.55 5.84 5.34
C ALA A 11 19.13 4.84 6.35
N ASN A 12 20.23 4.16 5.99
CA ASN A 12 20.94 3.16 6.76
C ASN A 12 22.16 3.74 7.51
N ASP A 13 21.99 4.92 8.08
CA ASP A 13 22.98 5.61 8.93
C ASP A 13 24.38 5.75 8.32
N GLY A 14 24.44 5.79 7.00
CA GLY A 14 25.67 5.97 6.22
C GLY A 14 26.32 4.68 5.74
N GLU A 15 25.82 3.52 6.08
CA GLU A 15 26.34 2.25 5.58
C GLU A 15 25.78 1.96 4.18
N MET A 16 26.66 1.87 3.19
CA MET A 16 26.29 1.53 1.80
C MET A 16 26.43 0.04 1.57
N VAL A 17 25.33 -0.61 1.23
CA VAL A 17 25.27 -2.04 0.92
C VAL A 17 25.17 -2.28 -0.57
N LYS A 18 25.70 -3.42 -1.02
CA LYS A 18 25.55 -3.86 -2.39
C LYS A 18 24.10 -4.26 -2.68
N PRO A 19 23.48 -3.71 -3.73
CA PRO A 19 22.15 -4.16 -4.13
C PRO A 19 22.14 -5.66 -4.43
N GLN A 20 21.24 -6.39 -3.80
CA GLN A 20 21.12 -7.83 -3.90
C GLN A 20 19.73 -8.20 -4.37
N PHE A 21 19.64 -9.03 -5.43
CA PHE A 21 18.38 -9.46 -6.01
C PHE A 21 18.00 -10.89 -5.62
N VAL A 22 18.97 -11.67 -5.18
CA VAL A 22 18.79 -13.06 -4.77
C VAL A 22 19.29 -13.21 -3.35
N SER A 23 18.41 -13.60 -2.44
CA SER A 23 18.78 -13.85 -1.03
C SER A 23 19.25 -15.28 -0.80
N GLU A 24 18.63 -16.26 -1.50
CA GLU A 24 18.98 -17.67 -1.36
C GLU A 24 18.61 -18.47 -2.60
N ILE A 25 19.29 -19.59 -2.78
CA ILE A 25 18.96 -20.62 -3.77
C ILE A 25 18.48 -21.84 -3.01
N LYS A 26 17.30 -22.33 -3.37
CA LYS A 26 16.69 -23.52 -2.79
C LYS A 26 16.48 -24.59 -3.84
N GLU A 27 16.66 -25.81 -3.43
CA GLU A 27 16.21 -27.01 -4.15
C GLU A 27 15.20 -27.71 -3.26
N TRP A 28 13.94 -27.75 -3.70
CA TRP A 28 12.81 -28.16 -2.88
C TRP A 28 12.77 -27.31 -1.58
N ASN A 29 12.83 -27.93 -0.40
CA ASN A 29 12.84 -27.23 0.90
C ASN A 29 14.25 -27.06 1.48
N LYS A 30 15.32 -27.43 0.76
CA LYS A 30 16.70 -27.35 1.22
C LYS A 30 17.38 -26.10 0.66
N THR A 31 17.89 -25.23 1.51
CA THR A 31 18.71 -24.09 1.08
C THR A 31 20.07 -24.60 0.63
N ILE A 32 20.41 -24.42 -0.65
CA ILE A 32 21.70 -24.80 -1.25
C ILE A 32 22.72 -23.68 -1.01
N LYS A 33 22.31 -22.43 -1.20
CA LYS A 33 23.17 -21.28 -1.03
C LYS A 33 22.38 -20.10 -0.47
N LYS A 34 22.92 -19.45 0.54
CA LYS A 34 22.45 -18.19 1.08
C LYS A 34 23.46 -17.09 0.80
N TYR A 35 22.97 -15.93 0.39
CA TYR A 35 23.79 -14.77 0.13
C TYR A 35 23.66 -13.81 1.30
N GLU A 36 24.80 -13.52 1.93
CA GLU A 36 24.83 -12.57 3.05
C GLU A 36 24.97 -11.12 2.54
N LYS A 37 24.64 -10.18 3.41
CA LYS A 37 24.78 -8.75 3.13
C LYS A 37 26.26 -8.42 2.84
N GLU A 38 26.53 -7.77 1.71
CA GLU A 38 27.86 -7.25 1.34
C GLU A 38 27.87 -5.73 1.55
N VAL A 39 28.78 -5.26 2.40
CA VAL A 39 28.97 -3.83 2.67
C VAL A 39 30.01 -3.27 1.72
N LEU A 40 29.60 -2.31 0.86
CA LEU A 40 30.48 -1.61 -0.06
C LEU A 40 31.28 -0.50 0.61
N ASN A 41 30.63 0.23 1.51
CA ASN A 41 31.27 1.28 2.30
C ASN A 41 30.59 1.34 3.68
N PRO A 42 31.32 1.12 4.77
CA PRO A 42 30.74 1.12 6.12
C PRO A 42 30.28 2.52 6.57
N ARG A 43 30.79 3.58 5.94
CA ARG A 43 30.41 4.94 6.29
C ARG A 43 30.72 5.92 5.15
N ILE A 44 29.67 6.35 4.41
CA ILE A 44 29.81 7.27 3.27
C ILE A 44 30.18 8.69 3.66
N CYS A 45 29.86 9.13 4.89
CA CYS A 45 30.24 10.43 5.45
C CYS A 45 30.08 10.42 6.98
N SER A 46 30.38 11.54 7.66
CA SER A 46 30.24 11.65 9.12
C SER A 46 28.78 11.47 9.56
N GLN A 47 28.57 10.97 10.79
CA GLN A 47 27.23 10.78 11.37
C GLN A 47 26.46 12.11 11.42
N GLU A 48 27.13 13.19 11.76
CA GLU A 48 26.51 14.53 11.75
C GLU A 48 25.98 14.90 10.37
N THR A 49 26.74 14.61 9.31
CA THR A 49 26.31 14.85 7.93
C THR A 49 25.10 13.99 7.55
N ILE A 50 25.08 12.71 7.97
CA ILE A 50 23.94 11.81 7.75
C ILE A 50 22.67 12.37 8.40
N LEU A 51 22.73 12.75 9.67
CA LEU A 51 21.58 13.32 10.37
C LEU A 51 21.05 14.60 9.69
N LYS A 52 21.97 15.47 9.23
CA LYS A 52 21.59 16.67 8.46
C LYS A 52 20.92 16.30 7.14
N LEU A 53 21.44 15.31 6.40
CA LEU A 53 20.85 14.83 5.15
C LEU A 53 19.45 14.23 5.38
N GLN A 54 19.29 13.39 6.40
CA GLN A 54 18.00 12.81 6.76
C GLN A 54 16.97 13.91 7.06
N ALA A 55 17.35 14.92 7.86
CA ALA A 55 16.49 16.06 8.18
C ALA A 55 16.11 16.87 6.93
N VAL A 56 17.06 17.12 6.04
CA VAL A 56 16.82 17.83 4.77
C VAL A 56 15.85 17.03 3.89
N LEU A 57 16.06 15.72 3.71
CA LEU A 57 15.22 14.86 2.90
C LEU A 57 13.78 14.74 3.45
N ALA A 58 13.63 14.68 4.77
CA ALA A 58 12.32 14.73 5.41
C ALA A 58 11.62 16.08 5.19
N ASN A 59 12.38 17.19 5.24
CA ASN A 59 11.83 18.51 4.97
C ASN A 59 11.42 18.73 3.51
N VAL A 60 12.05 18.07 2.55
CA VAL A 60 11.60 18.09 1.14
C VAL A 60 10.14 17.61 1.02
N VAL A 61 9.76 16.57 1.75
CA VAL A 61 8.38 16.06 1.77
C VAL A 61 7.49 16.90 2.68
N LYS A 62 8.01 17.42 3.79
CA LYS A 62 7.21 18.19 4.75
C LYS A 62 6.88 19.60 4.28
N LYS A 63 7.83 20.29 3.65
CA LYS A 63 7.74 21.73 3.31
C LYS A 63 8.30 22.08 1.92
N GLY A 64 9.00 21.14 1.26
CA GLY A 64 9.74 21.40 0.02
C GLY A 64 8.98 20.97 -1.24
N THR A 65 9.75 20.67 -2.29
CA THR A 65 9.25 20.28 -3.62
C THR A 65 8.40 19.00 -3.61
N GLY A 66 8.51 18.18 -2.57
CA GLY A 66 7.71 16.98 -2.37
C GLY A 66 6.49 17.16 -1.44
N SER A 67 6.10 18.38 -1.09
CA SER A 67 5.05 18.65 -0.09
C SER A 67 3.67 18.05 -0.44
N LYS A 68 3.36 17.87 -1.73
CA LYS A 68 2.16 17.15 -2.19
C LYS A 68 2.12 15.67 -1.71
N LEU A 69 3.27 15.12 -1.34
CA LEU A 69 3.40 13.74 -0.86
C LEU A 69 3.18 13.61 0.65
N TYR A 70 3.19 14.72 1.37
CA TYR A 70 3.04 14.71 2.81
C TYR A 70 1.85 13.86 3.27
N SER A 71 2.04 13.08 4.32
CA SER A 71 1.01 12.31 5.01
C SER A 71 1.11 12.56 6.51
N LYS A 72 -0.04 12.58 7.18
CA LYS A 72 -0.09 12.61 8.64
C LYS A 72 0.04 11.22 9.27
N ASP A 73 -0.24 10.18 8.48
CA ASP A 73 -0.35 8.81 8.96
C ASP A 73 1.01 8.09 8.97
N PHE A 74 1.92 8.48 8.09
CA PHE A 74 3.29 7.93 8.04
C PHE A 74 4.27 8.93 7.46
N SER A 75 5.51 8.87 7.94
CA SER A 75 6.60 9.77 7.55
C SER A 75 7.33 9.24 6.31
N MET A 76 7.72 10.15 5.43
CA MET A 76 8.53 9.85 4.25
C MET A 76 9.63 10.89 4.10
N ALA A 77 10.76 10.49 3.57
CA ALA A 77 11.86 11.35 3.21
C ALA A 77 12.33 11.04 1.79
N GLY A 78 12.74 12.05 1.05
CA GLY A 78 13.20 11.82 -0.32
C GLY A 78 13.41 13.09 -1.13
N LYS A 79 13.68 12.92 -2.43
CA LYS A 79 13.97 14.01 -3.35
C LYS A 79 13.33 13.77 -4.70
N THR A 80 12.78 14.83 -5.26
CA THR A 80 12.30 14.89 -6.64
C THR A 80 13.47 15.07 -7.60
N GLY A 81 13.39 14.45 -8.76
CA GLY A 81 14.27 14.67 -9.88
C GLY A 81 13.47 14.93 -11.17
N THR A 82 13.93 15.87 -11.98
CA THR A 82 13.39 16.11 -13.31
C THR A 82 14.55 16.40 -14.23
N ALA A 83 14.88 15.43 -15.07
CA ALA A 83 15.99 15.54 -16.01
C ALA A 83 15.46 15.66 -17.44
N GLN A 84 16.00 16.59 -18.21
CA GLN A 84 15.75 16.67 -19.65
C GLN A 84 16.75 15.76 -20.37
N VAL A 85 16.24 14.86 -21.18
CA VAL A 85 17.05 13.95 -22.01
C VAL A 85 17.23 14.56 -23.40
N ASN A 86 18.40 14.29 -24.02
CA ASN A 86 18.79 14.87 -25.32
C ASN A 86 18.92 16.40 -25.31
N TYR A 87 19.42 16.96 -24.20
CA TYR A 87 19.54 18.39 -23.98
C TYR A 87 20.30 19.13 -25.07
N GLY A 88 21.40 18.59 -25.58
CA GLY A 88 22.30 19.20 -26.56
C GLY A 88 21.91 19.02 -28.03
N LYS A 89 20.81 18.33 -28.38
CA LYS A 89 20.42 18.15 -29.77
C LYS A 89 19.81 19.43 -30.37
N ALA A 90 20.38 19.92 -31.47
CA ALA A 90 19.85 21.04 -32.23
C ALA A 90 18.41 20.76 -32.70
N GLY A 91 17.58 21.81 -32.79
CA GLY A 91 16.21 21.70 -33.29
C GLY A 91 15.17 21.09 -32.35
N GLY A 92 15.51 20.78 -31.11
CA GLY A 92 14.54 20.27 -30.13
C GLY A 92 14.04 18.83 -30.37
N VAL A 93 14.48 18.18 -31.44
CA VAL A 93 14.02 16.87 -31.86
C VAL A 93 14.43 15.79 -30.86
N GLY A 94 13.44 15.04 -30.38
CA GLY A 94 13.65 13.94 -29.44
C GLY A 94 13.95 14.36 -28.00
N LYS A 95 13.76 15.64 -27.64
CA LYS A 95 13.83 16.10 -26.25
C LYS A 95 12.63 15.53 -25.45
N TYR A 96 12.91 14.97 -24.31
CA TYR A 96 11.86 14.53 -23.37
C TYR A 96 12.38 14.60 -21.94
N TYR A 97 11.47 14.47 -20.98
CA TYR A 97 11.82 14.46 -19.56
C TYR A 97 11.88 13.06 -19.01
N ALA A 98 12.72 12.87 -17.99
CA ALA A 98 12.69 11.73 -17.09
C ALA A 98 12.41 12.28 -15.68
N SER A 99 11.26 11.91 -15.14
CA SER A 99 10.78 12.41 -13.88
C SER A 99 10.93 11.34 -12.82
N SER A 100 11.54 11.68 -11.68
CA SER A 100 11.83 10.68 -10.66
C SER A 100 11.49 11.20 -9.26
N PHE A 101 11.23 10.27 -8.38
CA PHE A 101 11.24 10.46 -6.94
C PHE A 101 11.98 9.30 -6.29
N VAL A 102 12.95 9.61 -5.44
CA VAL A 102 13.72 8.63 -4.68
C VAL A 102 13.69 8.99 -3.20
N GLY A 103 13.57 7.98 -2.36
CA GLY A 103 13.52 8.22 -0.93
C GLY A 103 13.35 6.93 -0.13
N TYR A 104 12.97 7.09 1.11
CA TYR A 104 12.77 6.01 2.06
C TYR A 104 11.59 6.30 3.01
N PHE A 105 11.08 5.26 3.61
CA PHE A 105 9.97 5.32 4.56
C PHE A 105 10.03 4.15 5.56
N PRO A 106 9.52 4.34 6.81
CA PRO A 106 9.24 5.63 7.45
C PRO A 106 10.50 6.53 7.52
N ALA A 107 10.33 7.86 7.62
CA ALA A 107 11.48 8.77 7.62
C ALA A 107 12.21 8.78 8.97
N ASP A 108 11.50 8.54 10.06
CA ASP A 108 11.99 8.51 11.43
C ASP A 108 12.69 7.20 11.80
N LYS A 109 12.26 6.08 11.19
CA LYS A 109 12.85 4.75 11.36
C LYS A 109 12.86 4.04 10.02
N PRO A 110 13.80 4.33 9.13
CA PRO A 110 13.80 3.80 7.76
C PRO A 110 13.82 2.28 7.71
N MET A 111 12.86 1.72 6.99
CA MET A 111 12.75 0.28 6.73
C MET A 111 12.84 -0.04 5.25
N TYR A 112 12.38 0.86 4.41
CA TYR A 112 12.29 0.66 2.96
C TYR A 112 12.83 1.87 2.22
N SER A 113 13.60 1.63 1.16
CA SER A 113 13.98 2.65 0.19
C SER A 113 13.41 2.31 -1.18
N CYS A 114 12.96 3.32 -1.90
CA CYS A 114 12.30 3.15 -3.19
C CYS A 114 12.72 4.28 -4.15
N ILE A 115 12.80 3.95 -5.43
CA ILE A 115 12.93 4.92 -6.52
C ILE A 115 11.87 4.65 -7.56
N VAL A 116 11.18 5.71 -7.98
CA VAL A 116 10.25 5.69 -9.11
C VAL A 116 10.79 6.58 -10.20
N VAL A 117 10.88 6.08 -11.40
CA VAL A 117 11.32 6.83 -12.59
C VAL A 117 10.27 6.67 -13.68
N VAL A 118 9.77 7.79 -14.18
CA VAL A 118 8.84 7.83 -15.30
C VAL A 118 9.54 8.48 -16.49
N HIS A 119 9.73 7.69 -17.54
CA HIS A 119 10.31 8.16 -18.79
C HIS A 119 9.23 8.73 -19.71
N LYS A 120 9.53 9.87 -20.33
CA LYS A 120 8.65 10.56 -21.28
C LYS A 120 7.25 10.85 -20.69
N PRO A 121 7.15 11.49 -19.51
CA PRO A 121 5.86 11.91 -19.01
C PRO A 121 5.19 12.86 -20.00
N SER A 122 3.86 12.91 -20.01
CA SER A 122 3.13 13.86 -20.86
C SER A 122 3.45 15.29 -20.45
N THR A 123 3.76 16.14 -21.43
CA THR A 123 4.01 17.57 -21.21
C THR A 123 2.77 18.44 -21.48
N ALA A 124 1.66 17.83 -21.90
CA ALA A 124 0.45 18.54 -22.34
C ALA A 124 -0.16 19.48 -21.28
N LEU A 125 0.04 19.18 -20.00
CA LEU A 125 -0.47 19.98 -18.87
C LEU A 125 0.66 20.60 -18.04
N ASN A 126 1.88 20.73 -18.58
CA ASN A 126 3.08 21.14 -17.84
C ASN A 126 3.33 20.32 -16.56
N ASN A 127 2.78 19.10 -16.47
CA ASN A 127 2.79 18.25 -15.29
C ASN A 127 3.83 17.14 -15.42
N TYR A 128 5.06 17.48 -15.78
CA TYR A 128 6.18 16.53 -15.98
C TYR A 128 7.19 16.51 -14.83
N TYR A 129 6.94 17.24 -13.75
CA TYR A 129 7.85 17.29 -12.62
C TYR A 129 7.81 16.02 -11.78
N GLY A 130 8.95 15.65 -11.19
CA GLY A 130 9.07 14.44 -10.37
C GLY A 130 8.07 14.35 -9.22
N ALA A 131 7.73 15.50 -8.61
CA ALA A 131 6.71 15.57 -7.57
C ALA A 131 5.30 15.22 -8.05
N ASP A 132 4.99 15.53 -9.31
CA ASP A 132 3.64 15.40 -9.86
C ASP A 132 3.42 14.04 -10.54
N VAL A 133 4.48 13.42 -11.07
CA VAL A 133 4.40 12.18 -11.84
C VAL A 133 4.91 10.99 -11.04
N ALA A 134 6.16 11.02 -10.56
CA ALA A 134 6.78 9.92 -9.85
C ALA A 134 6.39 9.88 -8.36
N GLY A 135 6.20 11.04 -7.76
CA GLY A 135 5.86 11.19 -6.35
C GLY A 135 4.57 10.46 -5.94
N PRO A 136 3.43 10.64 -6.63
CA PRO A 136 2.19 9.95 -6.29
C PRO A 136 2.32 8.43 -6.35
N VAL A 137 3.11 7.90 -7.28
CA VAL A 137 3.39 6.46 -7.39
C VAL A 137 4.21 5.99 -6.18
N PHE A 138 5.27 6.73 -5.83
CA PHE A 138 6.07 6.45 -4.63
C PHE A 138 5.19 6.44 -3.37
N LYS A 139 4.33 7.45 -3.20
CA LYS A 139 3.41 7.56 -2.06
C LYS A 139 2.46 6.35 -1.98
N ARG A 140 1.89 5.91 -3.11
CA ARG A 140 1.01 4.73 -3.15
C ARG A 140 1.74 3.45 -2.77
N ILE A 141 2.98 3.27 -3.25
CA ILE A 141 3.84 2.13 -2.88
C ILE A 141 4.09 2.15 -1.37
N ALA A 142 4.51 3.30 -0.82
CA ALA A 142 4.77 3.47 0.59
C ALA A 142 3.52 3.20 1.45
N GLN A 143 2.36 3.72 1.05
CA GLN A 143 1.08 3.49 1.71
C GLN A 143 0.71 2.01 1.72
N LYS A 144 0.83 1.34 0.56
CA LYS A 144 0.51 -0.08 0.46
C LYS A 144 1.40 -0.92 1.37
N ILE A 145 2.72 -0.70 1.34
CA ILE A 145 3.65 -1.44 2.21
C ILE A 145 3.37 -1.15 3.68
N PHE A 146 3.05 0.11 4.03
CA PHE A 146 2.74 0.50 5.40
C PHE A 146 1.46 -0.19 5.90
N THR A 147 0.42 -0.34 5.05
CA THR A 147 -0.82 -1.01 5.42
C THR A 147 -0.69 -2.54 5.44
N ASP A 148 0.10 -3.11 4.52
CA ASP A 148 0.27 -4.57 4.39
C ASP A 148 1.30 -5.13 5.40
N ALA A 149 2.20 -4.30 5.90
CA ALA A 149 3.16 -4.64 6.95
C ALA A 149 2.89 -3.78 8.19
N PRO A 150 1.88 -4.13 9.02
CA PRO A 150 1.65 -3.41 10.26
C PRO A 150 2.93 -3.52 11.10
N SER A 151 3.66 -2.41 11.20
CA SER A 151 4.76 -2.34 12.15
C SER A 151 4.15 -2.63 13.52
N THR A 152 4.66 -3.64 14.21
CA THR A 152 4.37 -3.92 15.62
C THR A 152 4.93 -2.81 16.52
N ASN A 153 4.93 -1.57 16.05
CA ASN A 153 5.23 -0.42 16.87
C ASN A 153 4.03 -0.21 17.78
N GLU A 154 4.31 -0.44 19.05
CA GLU A 154 3.47 -0.16 20.20
C GLU A 154 2.29 0.76 19.86
N ILE A 155 1.11 0.22 20.00
CA ILE A 155 -0.17 0.95 20.00
C ILE A 155 -0.17 1.90 21.21
N LYS A 156 0.68 2.91 21.15
CA LYS A 156 0.67 4.07 22.05
C LYS A 156 -0.18 5.11 21.36
N ASN A 157 -1.43 5.23 21.74
CA ASN A 157 -2.47 6.17 21.30
C ASN A 157 -3.57 5.59 20.41
N LEU A 158 -4.22 4.53 20.87
CA LEU A 158 -5.57 4.18 20.41
C LEU A 158 -6.64 4.81 21.35
N ASP A 159 -6.56 6.11 21.58
CA ASP A 159 -7.72 6.91 21.99
C ASP A 159 -8.51 7.43 20.77
N ARG A 160 -8.37 6.78 19.63
CA ARG A 160 -9.31 6.98 18.54
C ARG A 160 -10.56 6.17 18.84
N LYS A 161 -11.66 6.87 19.11
CA LYS A 161 -13.01 6.32 19.02
C LYS A 161 -13.08 5.53 17.71
N ILE A 162 -12.99 4.21 17.81
CA ILE A 162 -13.19 3.30 16.67
C ILE A 162 -14.63 3.59 16.20
N PRO A 163 -14.83 3.99 14.93
CA PRO A 163 -16.19 4.14 14.44
C PRO A 163 -16.90 2.81 14.69
N LYS A 164 -18.12 2.82 15.19
CA LYS A 164 -18.97 1.65 15.48
C LYS A 164 -19.28 0.82 14.22
N GLN A 165 -18.26 0.39 13.50
CA GLN A 165 -18.39 -0.49 12.33
C GLN A 165 -18.24 -1.97 12.71
N GLU A 166 -17.72 -2.26 13.91
CA GLU A 166 -17.55 -3.63 14.43
C GLU A 166 -18.85 -4.36 14.72
N SER A 167 -19.95 -3.65 15.00
CA SER A 167 -21.24 -4.28 15.33
C SER A 167 -21.84 -5.14 14.20
N ASN A 168 -21.38 -4.99 12.94
CA ASN A 168 -21.90 -5.76 11.82
C ASN A 168 -21.17 -7.11 11.65
N TYR A 169 -19.87 -7.21 11.99
CA TYR A 169 -19.12 -8.46 11.95
C TYR A 169 -19.56 -9.42 13.05
N ASP A 170 -19.77 -8.92 14.26
CA ASP A 170 -20.24 -9.73 15.39
C ASP A 170 -21.63 -10.32 15.11
N SER A 171 -22.52 -9.57 14.48
CA SER A 171 -23.85 -10.06 14.12
C SER A 171 -23.82 -11.18 13.07
N TYR A 172 -22.88 -11.13 12.12
CA TYR A 172 -22.66 -12.21 11.16
C TYR A 172 -22.09 -13.45 11.85
N PHE A 173 -21.06 -13.29 12.68
CA PHE A 173 -20.40 -14.40 13.39
C PHE A 173 -21.37 -15.15 14.29
N VAL A 174 -22.16 -14.43 15.07
CA VAL A 174 -23.18 -15.04 15.94
C VAL A 174 -24.27 -15.75 15.14
N LYS A 175 -24.67 -15.21 13.99
CA LYS A 175 -25.66 -15.85 13.11
C LYS A 175 -25.08 -17.08 12.39
N SER A 176 -23.80 -17.05 11.99
CA SER A 176 -23.15 -18.16 11.27
C SER A 176 -22.87 -19.37 12.15
N GLN A 177 -22.66 -19.18 13.47
CA GLN A 177 -22.41 -20.26 14.42
C GLN A 177 -23.67 -21.02 14.89
N LYS A 178 -24.84 -20.41 14.75
CA LYS A 178 -26.10 -21.05 15.13
C LYS A 178 -26.55 -22.02 14.04
N LYS A 179 -26.80 -23.31 14.38
CA LYS A 179 -27.50 -24.24 13.50
C LYS A 179 -28.90 -23.69 13.26
N GLN A 180 -29.10 -23.04 12.10
CA GLN A 180 -30.37 -22.44 11.76
C GLN A 180 -31.20 -23.43 10.91
N HIS A 181 -32.43 -23.68 11.34
CA HIS A 181 -33.44 -24.42 10.57
C HIS A 181 -34.42 -23.47 9.86
N LEU A 182 -34.25 -22.16 10.09
CA LEU A 182 -35.13 -21.12 9.57
C LEU A 182 -34.31 -20.11 8.75
N ILE A 183 -34.96 -19.47 7.77
CA ILE A 183 -34.35 -18.43 6.95
C ILE A 183 -34.06 -17.20 7.82
N PRO A 184 -32.81 -16.70 7.88
CA PRO A 184 -32.46 -15.55 8.69
C PRO A 184 -32.97 -14.24 8.07
N ASN A 185 -33.17 -13.22 8.92
CA ASN A 185 -33.34 -11.86 8.45
C ASN A 185 -31.99 -11.27 8.01
N LEU A 186 -31.86 -10.93 6.73
CA LEU A 186 -30.63 -10.44 6.10
C LEU A 186 -30.65 -8.93 5.85
N LYS A 187 -31.77 -8.26 6.09
CA LYS A 187 -31.91 -6.81 5.81
C LYS A 187 -30.81 -6.01 6.52
N GLY A 188 -30.11 -5.17 5.76
CA GLY A 188 -28.99 -4.35 6.24
C GLY A 188 -27.63 -5.06 6.30
N MET A 189 -27.56 -6.39 6.04
CA MET A 189 -26.32 -7.14 5.96
C MET A 189 -25.57 -6.81 4.65
N SER A 190 -24.23 -6.88 4.64
CA SER A 190 -23.49 -6.76 3.38
C SER A 190 -23.86 -7.90 2.42
N GLY A 191 -23.86 -7.60 1.12
CA GLY A 191 -24.20 -8.61 0.11
C GLY A 191 -23.32 -9.85 0.18
N MET A 192 -22.00 -9.67 0.45
CA MET A 192 -21.06 -10.78 0.57
C MET A 192 -21.35 -11.66 1.78
N ASP A 193 -21.61 -11.07 2.95
CA ASP A 193 -21.90 -11.82 4.17
C ASP A 193 -23.23 -12.57 4.05
N ALA A 194 -24.23 -11.95 3.42
CA ALA A 194 -25.51 -12.57 3.16
C ALA A 194 -25.40 -13.79 2.23
N VAL A 195 -24.61 -13.68 1.16
CA VAL A 195 -24.34 -14.78 0.22
C VAL A 195 -23.61 -15.91 0.92
N ALA A 196 -22.57 -15.61 1.71
CA ALA A 196 -21.80 -16.60 2.46
C ALA A 196 -22.68 -17.33 3.48
N LEU A 197 -23.50 -16.59 4.25
CA LEU A 197 -24.41 -17.17 5.24
C LEU A 197 -25.44 -18.11 4.61
N LEU A 198 -26.09 -17.68 3.53
CA LEU A 198 -27.09 -18.48 2.83
C LEU A 198 -26.49 -19.70 2.12
N GLY A 199 -25.28 -19.55 1.56
CA GLY A 199 -24.52 -20.66 0.97
C GLY A 199 -24.20 -21.74 2.02
N ASN A 200 -23.76 -21.33 3.22
CA ASN A 200 -23.51 -22.25 4.35
C ASN A 200 -24.80 -22.97 4.82
N LEU A 201 -25.95 -22.34 4.62
CA LEU A 201 -27.26 -22.94 4.91
C LEU A 201 -27.75 -23.85 3.78
N GLY A 202 -27.02 -23.97 2.68
CA GLY A 202 -27.34 -24.83 1.53
C GLY A 202 -28.37 -24.23 0.58
N LEU A 203 -28.53 -22.89 0.55
CA LEU A 203 -29.41 -22.19 -0.37
C LEU A 203 -28.63 -21.72 -1.61
N ARG A 204 -29.29 -21.62 -2.76
CA ARG A 204 -28.76 -20.99 -3.96
C ARG A 204 -29.09 -19.51 -3.95
N VAL A 205 -28.10 -18.64 -4.07
CA VAL A 205 -28.31 -17.20 -3.96
C VAL A 205 -28.20 -16.55 -5.32
N LYS A 206 -29.20 -15.75 -5.69
CA LYS A 206 -29.15 -14.80 -6.80
C LYS A 206 -29.13 -13.40 -6.23
N VAL A 207 -28.25 -12.53 -6.76
CA VAL A 207 -28.05 -11.17 -6.27
C VAL A 207 -28.33 -10.17 -7.39
N ILE A 208 -29.07 -9.13 -7.08
CA ILE A 208 -29.30 -7.97 -7.95
C ILE A 208 -28.87 -6.72 -7.21
N GLY A 209 -27.99 -5.90 -7.83
CA GLY A 209 -27.45 -4.68 -7.23
C GLY A 209 -26.14 -4.89 -6.48
N VAL A 210 -25.66 -3.87 -5.78
CA VAL A 210 -24.39 -3.85 -5.03
C VAL A 210 -24.63 -3.12 -3.70
N GLY A 211 -23.96 -3.56 -2.62
CA GLY A 211 -24.07 -2.91 -1.31
C GLY A 211 -24.71 -3.80 -0.25
N LYS A 212 -25.69 -3.27 0.48
CA LYS A 212 -26.38 -3.96 1.56
C LYS A 212 -27.73 -4.54 1.13
N VAL A 213 -28.13 -5.65 1.75
CA VAL A 213 -29.42 -6.28 1.47
C VAL A 213 -30.56 -5.34 1.85
N LYS A 214 -31.36 -4.95 0.85
CA LYS A 214 -32.58 -4.17 1.00
C LYS A 214 -33.80 -5.06 1.12
N LYS A 215 -33.87 -6.10 0.28
CA LYS A 215 -34.96 -7.08 0.26
C LYS A 215 -34.44 -8.50 0.02
N GLN A 216 -35.17 -9.49 0.54
CA GLN A 216 -34.98 -10.91 0.30
C GLN A 216 -36.29 -11.54 -0.16
N SER A 217 -36.24 -12.47 -1.11
CA SER A 217 -37.46 -13.09 -1.68
C SER A 217 -38.13 -14.11 -0.77
N LEU A 218 -37.36 -14.77 0.12
CA LEU A 218 -37.90 -15.68 1.12
C LEU A 218 -38.00 -14.92 2.47
N GLN A 219 -39.14 -15.09 3.14
CA GLN A 219 -39.36 -14.37 4.40
C GLN A 219 -38.49 -14.96 5.53
N ALA A 220 -37.96 -14.07 6.38
CA ALA A 220 -37.29 -14.48 7.59
C ALA A 220 -38.23 -15.25 8.50
N GLY A 221 -37.72 -16.37 9.09
CA GLY A 221 -38.52 -17.25 9.94
C GLY A 221 -39.23 -18.40 9.19
N GLN A 222 -39.19 -18.45 7.86
CA GLN A 222 -39.68 -19.63 7.11
C GLN A 222 -38.73 -20.82 7.27
N ASN A 223 -39.27 -22.03 7.18
CA ASN A 223 -38.48 -23.25 7.23
C ASN A 223 -37.49 -23.30 6.06
N LEU A 224 -36.25 -23.66 6.38
CA LEU A 224 -35.13 -23.75 5.45
C LEU A 224 -35.27 -25.05 4.64
N VAL A 225 -35.43 -24.93 3.32
CA VAL A 225 -35.40 -26.06 2.37
C VAL A 225 -34.09 -25.95 1.58
N LYS A 226 -33.21 -26.94 1.70
CA LYS A 226 -31.91 -26.95 0.99
C LYS A 226 -32.15 -26.92 -0.54
N ASN A 227 -31.20 -26.32 -1.25
CA ASN A 227 -31.21 -26.13 -2.69
C ASN A 227 -32.29 -25.16 -3.22
N THR A 228 -33.09 -24.54 -2.37
CA THR A 228 -34.04 -23.48 -2.79
C THR A 228 -33.24 -22.21 -3.20
N THR A 229 -33.75 -21.53 -4.23
CA THR A 229 -33.15 -20.27 -4.69
C THR A 229 -33.74 -19.09 -3.94
N ILE A 230 -32.91 -18.24 -3.37
CA ILE A 230 -33.29 -16.98 -2.77
C ILE A 230 -32.72 -15.82 -3.61
N LEU A 231 -33.53 -14.81 -3.87
CA LEU A 231 -33.13 -13.58 -4.54
C LEU A 231 -32.87 -12.49 -3.49
N LEU A 232 -31.74 -11.82 -3.60
CA LEU A 232 -31.37 -10.66 -2.78
C LEU A 232 -31.29 -9.41 -3.64
N GLU A 233 -32.01 -8.37 -3.27
CA GLU A 233 -31.88 -7.04 -3.83
C GLU A 233 -30.97 -6.21 -2.91
N LEU A 234 -29.89 -5.68 -3.48
CA LEU A 234 -28.90 -4.85 -2.80
C LEU A 234 -29.04 -3.38 -3.20
N SER A 235 -28.72 -2.49 -2.28
CA SER A 235 -28.63 -1.05 -2.55
C SER A 235 -27.63 -0.38 -1.59
#